data_657e280065f9f9fd24964b9e56e2a543
#
_entry.id   657e280065f9f9fd24964b9e56e2a543
#
_cell.length_a   1.000
_cell.length_b   1.000
_cell.length_c   1.000
_cell.angle_alpha   90.00
_cell.angle_beta   90.00
_cell.angle_gamma   90.00
#
_symmetry.space_group_name_H-M   'P 1'
#
loop_
_entity.id
_entity.type
_entity.pdbx_description
1 polymer ?
#
loop_
_entity_poly.entity_id
_entity_poly.type
_entity_poly.pdbx_seq_one_letter_code
_entity_poly.pdbx_strand_id
1 'polypeptide(L)'
;LDPDAVIIQDPTLFQALDVFQGLAPGGFVLINSTRSFEELGITQFLDTLPKDHVCAVGATELAIQHVGRPVPNAALLGGFAAITGRLQFKSVDAAIRKKFGGRIGDGNVAAALAAFEAAQTA
;
A
#
# COMPACT_ATOMS: atom_id res chain seq x y z
N LEU A 1 9.94 -18.70 -5.12
CA LEU A 1 8.98 -18.10 -6.05
C LEU A 1 9.10 -16.60 -6.02
N ASP A 2 9.19 -16.00 -7.19
CA ASP A 2 9.24 -14.53 -7.30
C ASP A 2 7.82 -13.98 -7.13
N PRO A 3 7.57 -13.10 -6.14
CA PRO A 3 6.24 -12.55 -5.97
C PRO A 3 5.87 -11.56 -7.07
N ASP A 4 4.58 -11.52 -7.41
CA ASP A 4 4.03 -10.53 -8.35
C ASP A 4 3.84 -9.17 -7.70
N ALA A 5 3.68 -9.12 -6.38
CA ALA A 5 3.50 -7.89 -5.63
C ALA A 5 4.05 -8.05 -4.21
N VAL A 6 4.60 -6.97 -3.69
CA VAL A 6 5.13 -6.92 -2.32
C VAL A 6 4.57 -5.69 -1.62
N ILE A 7 4.09 -5.88 -0.39
CA ILE A 7 3.66 -4.78 0.47
C ILE A 7 4.68 -4.65 1.60
N ILE A 8 5.32 -3.50 1.69
CA ILE A 8 6.30 -3.22 2.73
C ILE A 8 5.62 -2.41 3.82
N GLN A 9 5.29 -3.07 4.93
CA GLN A 9 4.55 -2.44 6.04
C GLN A 9 5.41 -1.53 6.89
N ASP A 10 6.68 -1.87 7.06
CA ASP A 10 7.61 -1.09 7.88
C ASP A 10 8.93 -0.90 7.13
N PRO A 11 9.10 0.22 6.42
CA PRO A 11 10.31 0.45 5.63
C PRO A 11 11.56 0.70 6.50
N THR A 12 11.42 0.90 7.81
CA THR A 12 12.60 1.04 8.68
C THR A 12 13.36 -0.27 8.84
N LEU A 13 12.68 -1.40 8.61
CA LEU A 13 13.28 -2.73 8.62
C LEU A 13 13.62 -3.20 7.20
N PHE A 14 13.51 -2.34 6.25
CA PHE A 14 13.54 -2.64 4.84
C PHE A 14 14.96 -2.89 4.34
N GLN A 15 15.13 -4.02 3.64
CA GLN A 15 16.34 -4.33 2.91
C GLN A 15 16.01 -4.30 1.42
N ALA A 16 16.18 -3.13 0.84
CA ALA A 16 15.72 -2.83 -0.51
C ALA A 16 16.24 -3.84 -1.53
N LEU A 17 17.50 -4.18 -1.43
CA LEU A 17 18.14 -5.08 -2.40
C LEU A 17 17.43 -6.43 -2.44
N ASP A 18 17.16 -7.03 -1.26
CA ASP A 18 16.53 -8.35 -1.19
C ASP A 18 15.12 -8.33 -1.76
N VAL A 19 14.36 -7.26 -1.44
CA VAL A 19 12.97 -7.14 -1.93
C VAL A 19 12.95 -7.02 -3.45
N PHE A 20 13.75 -6.12 -4.01
CA PHE A 20 13.72 -5.86 -5.45
C PHE A 20 14.33 -7.01 -6.26
N GLN A 21 15.32 -7.70 -5.72
CA GLN A 21 15.87 -8.87 -6.40
C GLN A 21 14.91 -10.05 -6.44
N GLY A 22 14.10 -10.21 -5.39
CA GLY A 22 13.13 -11.30 -5.33
C GLY A 22 11.82 -11.03 -6.07
N LEU A 23 11.63 -9.81 -6.58
CA LEU A 23 10.39 -9.44 -7.24
C LEU A 23 10.37 -9.92 -8.69
N ALA A 24 9.22 -10.46 -9.13
CA ALA A 24 9.04 -10.88 -10.52
C ALA A 24 9.14 -9.67 -11.46
N PRO A 25 9.64 -9.85 -12.69
CA PRO A 25 9.64 -8.76 -13.68
C PRO A 25 8.23 -8.21 -13.88
N GLY A 26 8.09 -6.88 -13.83
CA GLY A 26 6.78 -6.24 -13.93
C GLY A 26 5.95 -6.30 -12.66
N GLY A 27 6.54 -6.72 -11.55
CA GLY A 27 5.83 -6.77 -10.26
C GLY A 27 5.53 -5.40 -9.68
N PHE A 28 4.75 -5.38 -8.59
CA PHE A 28 4.31 -4.17 -7.91
C PHE A 28 4.90 -4.08 -6.52
N VAL A 29 5.25 -2.87 -6.09
CA VAL A 29 5.72 -2.61 -4.73
C VAL A 29 4.90 -1.49 -4.12
N LEU A 30 4.26 -1.77 -3.00
CA LEU A 30 3.53 -0.78 -2.20
C LEU A 30 4.25 -0.60 -0.87
N ILE A 31 4.58 0.64 -0.55
CA ILE A 31 5.37 0.96 0.64
C ILE A 31 4.54 1.79 1.60
N ASN A 32 4.47 1.36 2.85
CA ASN A 32 3.80 2.13 3.91
C ASN A 32 4.75 3.22 4.40
N SER A 33 4.68 4.39 3.78
CA SER A 33 5.55 5.51 4.14
C SER A 33 4.98 6.83 3.64
N THR A 34 5.22 7.89 4.39
CA THR A 34 4.99 9.27 3.95
C THR A 34 6.27 9.91 3.38
N ARG A 35 7.39 9.19 3.45
CA ARG A 35 8.68 9.69 2.95
C ARG A 35 8.79 9.48 1.44
N SER A 36 9.60 10.33 0.81
CA SER A 36 9.90 10.18 -0.61
C SER A 36 10.77 8.94 -0.86
N PHE A 37 10.84 8.51 -2.10
CA PHE A 37 11.73 7.41 -2.48
C PHE A 37 13.20 7.75 -2.22
N GLU A 38 13.58 9.01 -2.39
CA GLU A 38 14.94 9.46 -2.10
C GLU A 38 15.26 9.32 -0.62
N GLU A 39 14.34 9.72 0.24
CA GLU A 39 14.51 9.59 1.69
C GLU A 39 14.60 8.12 2.12
N LEU A 40 13.90 7.24 1.41
CA LEU A 40 13.95 5.80 1.68
C LEU A 40 15.21 5.13 1.10
N GLY A 41 15.95 5.82 0.24
CA GLY A 41 17.18 5.29 -0.34
C GLY A 41 16.94 4.20 -1.39
N ILE A 42 15.82 4.23 -2.09
CA ILE A 42 15.45 3.18 -3.05
C ILE A 42 15.39 3.67 -4.50
N THR A 43 15.76 4.91 -4.78
CA THR A 43 15.66 5.46 -6.13
C THR A 43 16.43 4.64 -7.16
N GLN A 44 17.54 4.06 -6.76
CA GLN A 44 18.38 3.25 -7.65
C GLN A 44 17.68 1.98 -8.14
N PHE A 45 16.67 1.51 -7.44
CA PHE A 45 15.93 0.31 -7.80
C PHE A 45 14.69 0.60 -8.65
N LEU A 46 14.27 1.87 -8.74
CA LEU A 46 13.03 2.24 -9.43
C LEU A 46 13.15 2.04 -10.94
N ASP A 47 14.34 2.11 -11.49
CA ASP A 47 14.58 1.93 -12.92
C ASP A 47 14.31 0.49 -13.39
N THR A 48 14.25 -0.45 -12.46
CA THR A 48 13.98 -1.85 -12.78
C THR A 48 12.50 -2.17 -12.94
N LEU A 49 11.63 -1.22 -12.58
CA LEU A 49 10.18 -1.41 -12.61
C LEU A 49 9.49 -0.27 -13.36
N PRO A 50 8.33 -0.52 -13.98
CA PRO A 50 7.51 0.56 -14.54
C PRO A 50 7.13 1.57 -13.44
N LYS A 51 7.01 2.84 -13.80
CA LYS A 51 6.77 3.93 -12.84
C LYS A 51 5.50 3.73 -12.01
N ASP A 52 4.45 3.21 -12.61
CA ASP A 52 3.18 3.01 -11.96
C ASP A 52 3.11 1.72 -11.14
N HIS A 53 4.21 0.99 -11.05
CA HIS A 53 4.29 -0.24 -10.28
C HIS A 53 4.90 -0.05 -8.88
N VAL A 54 5.35 1.15 -8.55
CA VAL A 54 5.89 1.45 -7.22
C VAL A 54 5.16 2.66 -6.64
N CYS A 55 4.65 2.51 -5.43
CA CYS A 55 3.90 3.57 -4.78
C CYS A 55 4.16 3.55 -3.28
N ALA A 56 4.25 4.74 -2.69
CA ALA A 56 4.28 4.91 -1.24
C ALA A 56 2.98 5.55 -0.77
N VAL A 57 2.39 5.00 0.26
CA VAL A 57 1.17 5.51 0.88
C VAL A 57 1.36 5.52 2.39
N GLY A 58 1.06 6.64 3.05
CA GLY A 58 1.13 6.73 4.51
C GLY A 58 -0.06 6.01 5.16
N ALA A 59 -0.09 4.69 5.07
CA ALA A 59 -1.20 3.88 5.52
C ALA A 59 -1.41 3.93 7.03
N THR A 60 -0.32 3.98 7.80
CA THR A 60 -0.41 4.10 9.26
C THR A 60 -1.04 5.45 9.65
N GLU A 61 -0.62 6.53 9.01
CA GLU A 61 -1.15 7.87 9.26
C GLU A 61 -2.63 7.95 8.87
N LEU A 62 -3.03 7.32 7.77
CA LEU A 62 -4.43 7.26 7.37
C LEU A 62 -5.26 6.45 8.36
N ALA A 63 -4.71 5.37 8.89
CA ALA A 63 -5.39 4.57 9.91
C ALA A 63 -5.61 5.38 11.19
N ILE A 64 -4.60 6.12 11.64
CA ILE A 64 -4.73 6.99 12.79
C ILE A 64 -5.81 8.05 12.55
N GLN A 65 -5.82 8.66 11.38
CA GLN A 65 -6.77 9.71 11.03
C GLN A 65 -8.21 9.19 10.98
N HIS A 66 -8.46 8.02 10.42
CA HIS A 66 -9.82 7.52 10.14
C HIS A 66 -10.29 6.48 11.15
N VAL A 67 -9.39 5.74 11.77
CA VAL A 67 -9.73 4.67 12.71
C VAL A 67 -9.34 5.04 14.14
N GLY A 68 -8.32 5.89 14.31
CA GLY A 68 -7.79 6.29 15.61
C GLY A 68 -6.71 5.36 16.15
N ARG A 69 -6.21 4.42 15.34
CA ARG A 69 -5.17 3.47 15.73
C ARG A 69 -4.18 3.27 14.59
N PRO A 70 -2.91 2.93 14.89
CA PRO A 70 -1.91 2.67 13.85
C PRO A 70 -2.04 1.25 13.28
N VAL A 71 -3.18 0.95 12.67
CA VAL A 71 -3.50 -0.37 12.09
C VAL A 71 -3.61 -0.24 10.56
N PRO A 72 -2.51 -0.32 9.82
CA PRO A 72 -2.45 0.09 8.42
C PRO A 72 -3.06 -0.89 7.40
N ASN A 73 -3.48 -2.08 7.83
CA ASN A 73 -3.81 -3.17 6.91
C ASN A 73 -4.91 -2.82 5.90
N ALA A 74 -6.00 -2.17 6.36
CA ALA A 74 -7.09 -1.79 5.45
C ALA A 74 -6.64 -0.74 4.45
N ALA A 75 -5.88 0.27 4.90
CA ALA A 75 -5.36 1.30 4.02
C ALA A 75 -4.38 0.71 2.99
N LEU A 76 -3.53 -0.23 3.41
CA LEU A 76 -2.62 -0.92 2.48
C LEU A 76 -3.39 -1.72 1.44
N LEU A 77 -4.49 -2.36 1.81
CA LEU A 77 -5.33 -3.08 0.87
C LEU A 77 -5.93 -2.13 -0.18
N GLY A 78 -6.37 -0.94 0.24
CA GLY A 78 -6.85 0.09 -0.68
C GLY A 78 -5.77 0.52 -1.66
N GLY A 79 -4.58 0.80 -1.17
CA GLY A 79 -3.44 1.16 -2.03
C GLY A 79 -3.06 0.04 -2.99
N PHE A 80 -3.09 -1.21 -2.52
CA PHE A 80 -2.81 -2.37 -3.35
C PHE A 80 -3.83 -2.51 -4.48
N ALA A 81 -5.11 -2.31 -4.19
CA ALA A 81 -6.15 -2.38 -5.21
C ALA A 81 -5.93 -1.32 -6.30
N ALA A 82 -5.54 -0.11 -5.91
CA ALA A 82 -5.28 0.96 -6.86
C ALA A 82 -4.07 0.69 -7.74
N ILE A 83 -2.94 0.31 -7.13
CA ILE A 83 -1.67 0.16 -7.85
C ILE A 83 -1.69 -1.04 -8.79
N THR A 84 -2.30 -2.14 -8.39
CA THR A 84 -2.34 -3.35 -9.21
C THR A 84 -3.48 -3.34 -10.22
N GLY A 85 -4.56 -2.61 -9.95
CA GLY A 85 -5.77 -2.65 -10.77
C GLY A 85 -6.49 -4.00 -10.76
N ARG A 86 -6.09 -4.91 -9.88
CA ARG A 86 -6.64 -6.27 -9.82
C ARG A 86 -7.91 -6.37 -9.00
N LEU A 87 -8.18 -5.36 -8.14
CA LEU A 87 -9.35 -5.32 -7.29
C LEU A 87 -10.09 -4.01 -7.50
N GLN A 88 -11.40 -4.08 -7.55
CA GLN A 88 -12.24 -2.88 -7.52
C GLN A 88 -12.41 -2.44 -6.09
N PHE A 89 -12.53 -1.12 -5.85
CA PHE A 89 -12.66 -0.63 -4.49
C PHE A 89 -13.90 -1.16 -3.79
N LYS A 90 -15.00 -1.39 -4.52
CA LYS A 90 -16.21 -1.95 -3.90
C LYS A 90 -15.95 -3.32 -3.28
N SER A 91 -15.04 -4.12 -3.84
CA SER A 91 -14.66 -5.41 -3.27
C SER A 91 -13.86 -5.24 -1.99
N VAL A 92 -12.98 -4.23 -1.94
CA VAL A 92 -12.23 -3.87 -0.74
C VAL A 92 -13.18 -3.41 0.37
N ASP A 93 -14.13 -2.53 0.02
CA ASP A 93 -15.16 -2.05 0.95
C ASP A 93 -15.93 -3.23 1.55
N ALA A 94 -16.45 -4.12 0.70
CA ALA A 94 -17.22 -5.28 1.15
C ALA A 94 -16.41 -6.19 2.07
N ALA A 95 -15.15 -6.45 1.74
CA ALA A 95 -14.28 -7.30 2.55
C ALA A 95 -14.00 -6.68 3.91
N ILE A 96 -13.77 -5.38 3.97
CA ILE A 96 -13.53 -4.66 5.22
C ILE A 96 -14.77 -4.71 6.10
N ARG A 97 -15.95 -4.44 5.53
CA ARG A 97 -17.18 -4.43 6.30
C ARG A 97 -17.61 -5.81 6.79
N LYS A 98 -17.21 -6.86 6.07
CA LYS A 98 -17.43 -8.22 6.50
C LYS A 98 -16.61 -8.55 7.76
N LYS A 99 -15.41 -7.99 7.87
CA LYS A 99 -14.51 -8.23 9.00
C LYS A 99 -14.78 -7.27 10.17
N PHE A 100 -15.09 -6.02 9.86
CA PHE A 100 -15.29 -4.97 10.86
C PHE A 100 -16.68 -4.36 10.68
N GLY A 101 -17.52 -4.47 11.69
CA GLY A 101 -18.85 -3.85 11.64
C GLY A 101 -18.84 -2.41 12.13
N GLY A 102 -19.94 -1.71 11.88
CA GLY A 102 -20.23 -0.42 12.46
C GLY A 102 -19.20 0.66 12.18
N ARG A 103 -18.93 1.46 13.21
CA ARG A 103 -18.06 2.62 13.10
C ARG A 103 -16.59 2.23 12.77
N ILE A 104 -16.14 1.10 13.30
CA ILE A 104 -14.78 0.61 13.01
C ILE A 104 -14.66 0.24 11.53
N GLY A 105 -15.67 -0.41 10.97
CA GLY A 105 -15.74 -0.71 9.55
C GLY A 105 -15.74 0.56 8.71
N ASP A 106 -16.54 1.55 9.08
CA ASP A 106 -16.59 2.83 8.38
C ASP A 106 -15.22 3.52 8.35
N GLY A 107 -14.51 3.54 9.49
CA GLY A 107 -13.19 4.13 9.59
C GLY A 107 -12.16 3.41 8.73
N ASN A 108 -12.18 2.08 8.74
CA ASN A 108 -11.27 1.29 7.92
C ASN A 108 -11.54 1.47 6.42
N VAL A 109 -12.81 1.55 6.02
CA VAL A 109 -13.17 1.84 4.63
C VAL A 109 -12.70 3.24 4.22
N ALA A 110 -12.87 4.24 5.10
CA ALA A 110 -12.40 5.59 4.82
C ALA A 110 -10.88 5.64 4.63
N ALA A 111 -10.13 4.94 5.47
CA ALA A 111 -8.68 4.85 5.34
C ALA A 111 -8.28 4.16 4.02
N ALA A 112 -8.96 3.06 3.69
CA ALA A 112 -8.71 2.32 2.45
C ALA A 112 -9.02 3.18 1.21
N LEU A 113 -10.11 3.94 1.24
CA LEU A 113 -10.47 4.82 0.14
C LEU A 113 -9.44 5.94 -0.05
N ALA A 114 -9.00 6.55 1.04
CA ALA A 114 -7.98 7.59 0.99
C ALA A 114 -6.67 7.05 0.39
N ALA A 115 -6.27 5.85 0.79
CA ALA A 115 -5.08 5.20 0.23
C ALA A 115 -5.26 4.85 -1.24
N PHE A 116 -6.43 4.36 -1.62
CA PHE A 116 -6.78 4.04 -3.01
C PHE A 116 -6.65 5.28 -3.90
N GLU A 117 -7.24 6.39 -3.47
CA GLU A 117 -7.20 7.64 -4.22
C GLU A 117 -5.77 8.20 -4.29
N ALA A 118 -5.03 8.16 -3.18
CA ALA A 118 -3.64 8.63 -3.15
C ALA A 118 -2.76 7.81 -4.10
N ALA A 119 -2.94 6.50 -4.14
CA ALA A 119 -2.16 5.62 -5.02
C ALA A 119 -2.51 5.85 -6.50
N GLN A 120 -3.76 6.19 -6.82
CA GLN A 120 -4.17 6.48 -8.20
C GLN A 120 -3.53 7.75 -8.74
N THR A 121 -3.26 8.72 -7.87
CA THR A 121 -2.73 10.04 -8.29
C THR A 121 -1.22 10.15 -8.16
N ALA A 122 -0.59 9.11 -7.64
CA ALA A 122 0.86 9.10 -7.42
C ALA A 122 1.66 8.95 -8.72
#